data_bc4136c5626ccd6aef0f22820694a89a
#
_entry.id   bc4136c5626ccd6aef0f22820694a89a
#
_cell.length_a   1.000
_cell.length_b   1.000
_cell.length_c   1.000
_cell.angle_alpha   90.00
_cell.angle_beta   90.00
_cell.angle_gamma   90.00
#
_symmetry.space_group_name_H-M   'P 1'
#
loop_
_entity.id
_entity.type
_entity.pdbx_description
1 polymer ?
#
loop_
_entity_poly.entity_id
_entity_poly.type
_entity_poly.pdbx_seq_one_letter_code
_entity_poly.pdbx_strand_id
1 'polypeptide(L)'
;MRDIRPFPARVVRPGWARRLVSGLSELPEDTGTLPPVAPVDPAAYDESEAALYVYRQERGDLSSTGVVCDVAVRAFVGGQVRGHEAVQTQRVESLVRHHETDAPPALVALLHHAGPAYARTLDEVCSTPPILDFAGPSGLRQTVWRVPSGAATASLADELAGSDHYIADGHHRVAATLAAWRRAGEPADAGVLCVIHPMGGLRLSAFHRRVIGPVDLGPLLDLLAPAFGVTHAATPPPPPPGSFGLYADSRWYDVTPLHAAAGLDVQLLQAQVLDHLPQTVEIAPAKTPVDELTRRCDADGGVLFTLAPPPLETLTRLADAHEVMPPKTTYFEPKPCAGIFLRP
;
A
#
# COMPACT_ATOMS: atom_id res chain seq x y z
N MET A 1 4.57 -12.37 -26.08
CA MET A 1 5.19 -11.13 -25.53
C MET A 1 5.15 -11.26 -24.04
N ARG A 2 6.23 -11.05 -23.29
CA ARG A 2 6.26 -11.21 -21.81
C ARG A 2 5.39 -10.13 -21.17
N ASP A 3 4.69 -10.47 -20.10
CA ASP A 3 3.81 -9.54 -19.38
C ASP A 3 4.59 -8.60 -18.45
N ILE A 4 5.78 -9.01 -18.00
CA ILE A 4 6.71 -8.20 -17.22
C ILE A 4 7.93 -7.93 -18.08
N ARG A 5 8.28 -6.65 -18.24
CA ARG A 5 9.28 -6.23 -19.21
C ARG A 5 10.12 -5.05 -18.73
N PRO A 6 11.38 -5.00 -19.20
CA PRO A 6 12.17 -3.78 -19.12
C PRO A 6 11.44 -2.62 -19.83
N PHE A 7 11.66 -1.40 -19.37
CA PHE A 7 11.06 -0.21 -19.96
C PHE A 7 12.10 0.89 -20.17
N PRO A 8 12.00 1.71 -21.22
CA PRO A 8 12.76 2.93 -21.30
C PRO A 8 12.31 3.87 -20.19
N ALA A 9 13.23 4.36 -19.37
CA ALA A 9 12.91 5.22 -18.26
C ALA A 9 13.57 6.58 -18.38
N ARG A 10 12.87 7.61 -17.92
CA ARG A 10 13.47 8.85 -17.46
C ARG A 10 13.63 8.77 -15.98
N VAL A 11 14.88 8.71 -15.48
CA VAL A 11 15.18 8.65 -14.05
C VAL A 11 15.57 10.04 -13.58
N VAL A 12 15.01 10.48 -12.46
CA VAL A 12 15.30 11.80 -11.89
C VAL A 12 16.79 11.94 -11.58
N ARG A 13 17.39 13.06 -11.96
CA ARG A 13 18.80 13.36 -11.66
C ARG A 13 19.00 13.60 -10.16
N PRO A 14 20.13 13.18 -9.57
CA PRO A 14 20.41 13.34 -8.12
C PRO A 14 20.21 14.77 -7.61
N GLY A 15 20.62 15.79 -8.37
CA GLY A 15 20.47 17.19 -7.99
C GLY A 15 19.03 17.70 -7.94
N TRP A 16 18.07 16.98 -8.56
CA TRP A 16 16.66 17.33 -8.60
C TRP A 16 15.78 16.45 -7.73
N ALA A 17 16.29 15.30 -7.30
CA ALA A 17 15.51 14.26 -6.64
C ALA A 17 14.78 14.77 -5.38
N ARG A 18 15.47 15.48 -4.48
CA ARG A 18 14.86 16.03 -3.26
C ARG A 18 13.73 17.03 -3.50
N ARG A 19 13.71 17.65 -4.67
CA ARG A 19 12.74 18.70 -5.03
C ARG A 19 11.52 18.12 -5.75
N LEU A 20 11.72 17.08 -6.56
CA LEU A 20 10.68 16.53 -7.47
C LEU A 20 10.05 15.24 -6.95
N VAL A 21 10.75 14.50 -6.09
CA VAL A 21 10.22 13.23 -5.55
C VAL A 21 9.33 13.52 -4.36
N SER A 22 8.11 13.03 -4.42
CA SER A 22 7.09 13.20 -3.38
C SER A 22 6.60 11.85 -2.84
N GLY A 23 6.23 11.84 -1.56
CA GLY A 23 5.63 10.68 -0.92
C GLY A 23 4.15 10.56 -1.26
N LEU A 24 3.69 9.37 -1.64
CA LEU A 24 2.26 9.11 -1.91
C LEU A 24 1.39 9.25 -0.67
N SER A 25 1.97 9.05 0.51
CA SER A 25 1.26 9.21 1.78
C SER A 25 0.94 10.67 2.16
N GLU A 26 1.44 11.63 1.40
CA GLU A 26 1.18 13.06 1.58
C GLU A 26 -0.03 13.56 0.77
N LEU A 27 -0.52 12.74 -0.16
CA LEU A 27 -1.74 13.09 -0.90
C LEU A 27 -2.97 12.89 0.00
N PRO A 28 -3.89 13.87 0.07
CA PRO A 28 -5.12 13.73 0.85
C PRO A 28 -5.90 12.50 0.37
N GLU A 29 -6.20 11.59 1.30
CA GLU A 29 -6.87 10.34 0.95
C GLU A 29 -8.36 10.54 0.61
N ASP A 30 -8.97 11.62 1.09
CA ASP A 30 -10.42 11.85 1.05
C ASP A 30 -10.88 13.01 0.15
N THR A 31 -9.97 13.77 -0.43
CA THR A 31 -10.37 14.84 -1.36
C THR A 31 -10.47 14.28 -2.78
N GLY A 32 -11.65 14.30 -3.36
CA GLY A 32 -11.88 13.93 -4.77
C GLY A 32 -11.16 14.84 -5.78
N THR A 33 -10.30 15.75 -5.30
CA THR A 33 -9.52 16.69 -6.11
C THR A 33 -8.04 16.45 -5.81
N LEU A 34 -7.33 15.90 -6.79
CA LEU A 34 -5.86 15.80 -6.71
C LEU A 34 -5.25 17.20 -6.89
N PRO A 35 -4.16 17.52 -6.18
CA PRO A 35 -3.50 18.82 -6.34
C PRO A 35 -3.03 18.99 -7.80
N PRO A 36 -3.01 20.23 -8.32
CA PRO A 36 -2.47 20.47 -9.66
C PRO A 36 -1.01 20.04 -9.71
N VAL A 37 -0.68 19.30 -10.76
CA VAL A 37 0.68 18.80 -10.99
C VAL A 37 1.47 19.86 -11.72
N ALA A 38 2.64 20.21 -11.21
CA ALA A 38 3.59 21.06 -11.93
C ALA A 38 4.10 20.30 -13.18
N PRO A 39 4.22 20.97 -14.33
CA PRO A 39 4.81 20.36 -15.53
C PRO A 39 6.19 19.76 -15.20
N VAL A 40 6.44 18.57 -15.70
CA VAL A 40 7.74 17.92 -15.55
C VAL A 40 8.78 18.66 -16.37
N ASP A 41 9.85 19.18 -15.73
CA ASP A 41 11.00 19.72 -16.44
C ASP A 41 11.83 18.58 -17.05
N PRO A 42 11.90 18.44 -18.38
CA PRO A 42 12.67 17.36 -19.01
C PRO A 42 14.16 17.39 -18.61
N ALA A 43 14.71 18.57 -18.31
CA ALA A 43 16.11 18.72 -17.91
C ALA A 43 16.41 18.09 -16.54
N ALA A 44 15.39 17.79 -15.76
CA ALA A 44 15.52 17.15 -14.43
C ALA A 44 15.71 15.62 -14.51
N TYR A 45 15.59 15.03 -15.68
CA TYR A 45 15.61 13.58 -15.87
C TYR A 45 16.66 13.14 -16.88
N ASP A 46 17.26 11.98 -16.63
CA ASP A 46 18.14 11.29 -17.57
C ASP A 46 17.34 10.18 -18.29
N GLU A 47 17.37 10.18 -19.61
CA GLU A 47 16.79 9.11 -20.43
C GLU A 47 17.72 7.89 -20.43
N SER A 48 17.14 6.71 -20.37
CA SER A 48 17.88 5.46 -20.46
C SER A 48 17.19 4.48 -21.41
N GLU A 49 18.01 3.60 -22.01
CA GLU A 49 17.51 2.43 -22.71
C GLU A 49 16.66 1.55 -21.79
N ALA A 50 15.82 0.71 -22.40
CA ALA A 50 14.96 -0.21 -21.66
C ALA A 50 15.75 -1.08 -20.66
N ALA A 51 15.38 -1.03 -19.40
CA ALA A 51 16.00 -1.77 -18.31
C ALA A 51 14.97 -2.14 -17.25
N LEU A 52 15.33 -3.08 -16.39
CA LEU A 52 14.74 -3.26 -15.06
C LEU A 52 15.56 -2.43 -14.06
N TYR A 53 14.93 -2.03 -12.96
CA TYR A 53 15.61 -1.32 -11.88
C TYR A 53 15.35 -2.00 -10.55
N VAL A 54 16.33 -1.97 -9.65
CA VAL A 54 16.11 -2.29 -8.23
C VAL A 54 15.89 -1.00 -7.48
N TYR A 55 14.84 -0.95 -6.68
CA TYR A 55 14.47 0.19 -5.88
C TYR A 55 14.38 -0.20 -4.41
N ARG A 56 15.16 0.48 -3.58
CA ARG A 56 15.18 0.28 -2.13
C ARG A 56 14.76 1.54 -1.40
N GLN A 57 13.98 1.35 -0.34
CA GLN A 57 13.55 2.40 0.59
C GLN A 57 13.91 1.98 2.01
N GLU A 58 14.56 2.88 2.78
CA GLU A 58 15.06 2.55 4.12
C GLU A 58 14.88 3.72 5.10
N ARG A 59 14.38 3.42 6.31
CA ARG A 59 14.34 4.33 7.45
C ARG A 59 14.28 3.55 8.75
N GLY A 60 15.35 3.58 9.57
CA GLY A 60 15.45 2.78 10.78
C GLY A 60 15.30 1.29 10.50
N ASP A 61 14.32 0.66 11.12
CA ASP A 61 13.98 -0.75 10.93
C ASP A 61 13.07 -1.03 9.71
N LEU A 62 12.56 0.02 9.08
CA LEU A 62 11.74 -0.10 7.89
C LEU A 62 12.65 -0.16 6.65
N SER A 63 12.64 -1.30 5.97
CA SER A 63 13.37 -1.51 4.71
C SER A 63 12.52 -2.28 3.73
N SER A 64 12.55 -1.88 2.47
CA SER A 64 11.95 -2.63 1.37
C SER A 64 12.82 -2.56 0.12
N THR A 65 12.92 -3.65 -0.60
CA THR A 65 13.62 -3.74 -1.89
C THR A 65 12.74 -4.46 -2.89
N GLY A 66 12.60 -3.90 -4.09
CA GLY A 66 11.78 -4.50 -5.14
C GLY A 66 12.31 -4.19 -6.54
N VAL A 67 11.77 -4.87 -7.54
CA VAL A 67 12.12 -4.67 -8.95
C VAL A 67 11.10 -3.74 -9.61
N VAL A 68 11.58 -2.63 -10.18
CA VAL A 68 10.77 -1.71 -10.97
C VAL A 68 10.76 -2.17 -12.42
N CYS A 69 9.57 -2.33 -12.98
CA CYS A 69 9.34 -2.85 -14.33
C CYS A 69 8.05 -2.27 -14.92
N ASP A 70 7.85 -2.51 -16.20
CA ASP A 70 6.58 -2.30 -16.89
C ASP A 70 5.78 -3.61 -16.91
N VAL A 71 4.59 -3.60 -16.32
CA VAL A 71 3.66 -4.73 -16.31
C VAL A 71 2.57 -4.48 -17.33
N ALA A 72 2.42 -5.37 -18.32
CA ALA A 72 1.43 -5.24 -19.37
C ALA A 72 0.00 -5.20 -18.78
N VAL A 73 -0.85 -4.31 -19.29
CA VAL A 73 -2.25 -4.19 -18.84
C VAL A 73 -2.99 -5.52 -18.91
N ARG A 74 -2.68 -6.37 -19.90
CA ARG A 74 -3.29 -7.69 -20.05
C ARG A 74 -3.01 -8.63 -18.86
N ALA A 75 -1.92 -8.47 -18.10
CA ALA A 75 -1.64 -9.25 -16.89
C ALA A 75 -2.66 -8.96 -15.77
N PHE A 76 -3.14 -7.73 -15.69
CA PHE A 76 -4.21 -7.34 -14.77
C PHE A 76 -5.58 -7.85 -15.25
N VAL A 77 -5.86 -7.74 -16.54
CA VAL A 77 -7.13 -8.22 -17.11
C VAL A 77 -7.20 -9.76 -17.12
N GLY A 78 -6.08 -10.43 -17.38
CA GLY A 78 -5.97 -11.89 -17.40
C GLY A 78 -5.85 -12.55 -16.03
N GLY A 79 -5.82 -11.78 -14.94
CA GLY A 79 -5.81 -12.31 -13.58
C GLY A 79 -4.45 -12.80 -13.08
N GLN A 80 -3.35 -12.50 -13.77
CA GLN A 80 -2.00 -12.73 -13.24
C GLN A 80 -1.64 -11.71 -12.15
N VAL A 81 -2.20 -10.50 -12.24
CA VAL A 81 -2.11 -9.48 -11.18
C VAL A 81 -3.48 -9.32 -10.55
N ARG A 82 -3.59 -9.63 -9.26
CA ARG A 82 -4.86 -9.65 -8.51
C ARG A 82 -4.91 -8.59 -7.44
N GLY A 83 -6.09 -7.98 -7.27
CA GLY A 83 -6.37 -7.04 -6.18
C GLY A 83 -7.19 -7.71 -5.09
N HIS A 84 -7.13 -7.14 -3.89
CA HIS A 84 -7.84 -7.63 -2.71
C HIS A 84 -8.70 -6.54 -2.03
N GLU A 85 -8.74 -5.34 -2.58
CA GLU A 85 -9.49 -4.20 -1.99
C GLU A 85 -10.51 -3.65 -2.97
N ALA A 86 -11.71 -3.36 -2.48
CA ALA A 86 -12.75 -2.70 -3.25
C ALA A 86 -12.36 -1.26 -3.61
N VAL A 87 -12.57 -0.87 -4.86
CA VAL A 87 -12.26 0.47 -5.35
C VAL A 87 -13.49 1.38 -5.37
N GLN A 88 -13.29 2.65 -5.01
CA GLN A 88 -14.34 3.67 -5.02
C GLN A 88 -14.43 4.31 -6.41
N THR A 89 -15.59 4.23 -7.06
CA THR A 89 -15.80 4.73 -8.43
C THR A 89 -15.42 6.20 -8.58
N GLN A 90 -15.82 7.06 -7.64
CA GLN A 90 -15.54 8.51 -7.68
C GLN A 90 -14.03 8.78 -7.67
N ARG A 91 -13.25 8.02 -6.87
CA ARG A 91 -11.80 8.14 -6.82
C ARG A 91 -11.13 7.63 -8.10
N VAL A 92 -11.65 6.55 -8.68
CA VAL A 92 -11.20 6.05 -9.99
C VAL A 92 -11.39 7.11 -11.08
N GLU A 93 -12.55 7.73 -11.15
CA GLU A 93 -12.84 8.80 -12.14
C GLU A 93 -11.94 10.03 -11.94
N SER A 94 -11.65 10.42 -10.71
CA SER A 94 -10.70 11.50 -10.41
C SER A 94 -9.30 11.16 -10.91
N LEU A 95 -8.83 9.93 -10.70
CA LEU A 95 -7.54 9.45 -11.18
C LEU A 95 -7.49 9.33 -12.71
N VAL A 96 -8.58 8.93 -13.38
CA VAL A 96 -8.64 8.91 -14.85
C VAL A 96 -8.40 10.32 -15.40
N ARG A 97 -9.08 11.33 -14.86
CA ARG A 97 -8.84 12.73 -15.24
C ARG A 97 -7.39 13.19 -14.97
N HIS A 98 -6.79 12.68 -13.89
CA HIS A 98 -5.40 12.98 -13.56
C HIS A 98 -4.39 12.31 -14.51
N HIS A 99 -4.70 11.11 -15.03
CA HIS A 99 -3.88 10.45 -16.05
C HIS A 99 -3.85 11.21 -17.39
N GLU A 100 -4.83 12.07 -17.65
CA GLU A 100 -4.88 12.96 -18.80
C GLU A 100 -3.95 14.19 -18.62
N THR A 101 -3.32 14.35 -17.45
CA THR A 101 -2.34 15.39 -17.17
C THR A 101 -0.91 14.82 -17.20
N ASP A 102 0.10 15.66 -17.41
CA ASP A 102 1.52 15.30 -17.40
C ASP A 102 2.06 14.95 -16.00
N ALA A 103 1.20 14.45 -15.12
CA ALA A 103 1.58 14.07 -13.77
C ALA A 103 2.56 12.89 -13.75
N PRO A 104 3.65 12.95 -12.95
CA PRO A 104 4.54 11.80 -12.80
C PRO A 104 3.75 10.60 -12.27
N PRO A 105 3.74 9.45 -12.99
CA PRO A 105 3.06 8.28 -12.51
C PRO A 105 3.70 7.79 -11.21
N ALA A 106 2.87 7.48 -10.23
CA ALA A 106 3.34 6.78 -9.05
C ALA A 106 3.36 5.28 -9.33
N LEU A 107 4.42 4.59 -8.89
CA LEU A 107 4.54 3.14 -9.03
C LEU A 107 3.41 2.43 -8.30
N VAL A 108 2.85 1.39 -8.92
CA VAL A 108 1.98 0.42 -8.24
C VAL A 108 2.88 -0.57 -7.50
N ALA A 109 2.63 -0.81 -6.21
CA ALA A 109 3.37 -1.81 -5.45
C ALA A 109 2.69 -3.18 -5.57
N LEU A 110 3.45 -4.18 -5.99
CA LEU A 110 3.01 -5.56 -6.11
C LEU A 110 3.82 -6.45 -5.17
N LEU A 111 3.22 -7.57 -4.76
CA LEU A 111 3.87 -8.66 -4.03
C LEU A 111 3.90 -9.92 -4.89
N HIS A 112 4.93 -10.75 -4.75
CA HIS A 112 5.00 -12.06 -5.36
C HIS A 112 5.71 -13.08 -4.46
N HIS A 113 5.51 -14.35 -4.72
CA HIS A 113 6.26 -15.43 -4.06
C HIS A 113 7.65 -15.56 -4.72
N ALA A 114 8.63 -14.87 -4.14
CA ALA A 114 9.99 -14.83 -4.67
C ALA A 114 10.74 -16.14 -4.42
N GLY A 115 11.39 -16.65 -5.47
CA GLY A 115 12.33 -17.76 -5.36
C GLY A 115 13.73 -17.32 -4.92
N PRO A 116 14.63 -18.27 -4.61
CA PRO A 116 16.00 -17.96 -4.19
C PRO A 116 16.83 -17.21 -5.24
N ALA A 117 16.51 -17.34 -6.52
CA ALA A 117 17.19 -16.64 -7.60
C ALA A 117 16.90 -15.13 -7.56
N TYR A 118 15.68 -14.75 -7.25
CA TYR A 118 15.28 -13.35 -7.09
C TYR A 118 16.15 -12.64 -6.03
N ALA A 119 16.20 -13.19 -4.81
CA ALA A 119 16.97 -12.60 -3.71
C ALA A 119 18.46 -12.46 -4.08
N ARG A 120 19.09 -13.51 -4.62
CA ARG A 120 20.49 -13.45 -5.05
C ARG A 120 20.75 -12.37 -6.09
N THR A 121 19.90 -12.28 -7.11
CA THR A 121 20.07 -11.25 -8.16
C THR A 121 19.91 -9.85 -7.59
N LEU A 122 18.97 -9.63 -6.64
CA LEU A 122 18.86 -8.33 -5.96
C LEU A 122 20.13 -8.01 -5.15
N ASP A 123 20.68 -8.96 -4.41
CA ASP A 123 21.91 -8.77 -3.63
C ASP A 123 23.10 -8.44 -4.52
N GLU A 124 23.26 -9.14 -5.65
CA GLU A 124 24.29 -8.86 -6.64
C GLU A 124 24.16 -7.45 -7.23
N VAL A 125 22.95 -7.04 -7.63
CA VAL A 125 22.70 -5.70 -8.17
C VAL A 125 22.95 -4.63 -7.11
N CYS A 126 22.48 -4.82 -5.88
CA CYS A 126 22.66 -3.88 -4.79
C CYS A 126 24.11 -3.75 -4.31
N SER A 127 25.00 -4.70 -4.64
CA SER A 127 26.43 -4.60 -4.36
C SER A 127 27.17 -3.64 -5.31
N THR A 128 26.54 -3.21 -6.39
CA THR A 128 27.10 -2.26 -7.36
C THR A 128 26.80 -0.81 -6.95
N PRO A 129 27.49 0.18 -7.51
CA PRO A 129 27.15 1.59 -7.28
C PRO A 129 25.73 1.91 -7.75
N PRO A 130 24.90 2.58 -6.93
CA PRO A 130 23.57 2.99 -7.33
C PRO A 130 23.63 4.15 -8.35
N ILE A 131 22.61 4.24 -9.21
CA ILE A 131 22.43 5.38 -10.11
C ILE A 131 21.75 6.57 -9.43
N LEU A 132 21.04 6.34 -8.32
CA LEU A 132 20.39 7.37 -7.52
C LEU A 132 20.42 6.95 -6.05
N ASP A 133 20.82 7.88 -5.18
CA ASP A 133 20.80 7.69 -3.73
C ASP A 133 20.59 9.04 -3.04
N PHE A 134 19.49 9.19 -2.30
CA PHE A 134 19.15 10.43 -1.61
C PHE A 134 18.20 10.22 -0.44
N ALA A 135 18.20 11.16 0.51
CA ALA A 135 17.17 11.23 1.54
C ALA A 135 15.90 11.85 0.93
N GLY A 136 14.88 11.01 0.79
CA GLY A 136 13.57 11.36 0.25
C GLY A 136 12.62 11.96 1.29
N PRO A 137 11.32 12.05 0.95
CA PRO A 137 10.27 12.52 1.86
C PRO A 137 10.27 11.75 3.19
N SER A 138 9.92 12.44 4.27
CA SER A 138 9.82 11.86 5.63
C SER A 138 11.10 11.18 6.13
N GLY A 139 12.27 11.55 5.59
CA GLY A 139 13.57 10.95 5.95
C GLY A 139 13.77 9.51 5.45
N LEU A 140 12.93 9.04 4.55
CA LEU A 140 13.06 7.72 3.93
C LEU A 140 14.12 7.77 2.82
N ARG A 141 15.26 7.08 3.01
CA ARG A 141 16.31 6.98 1.99
C ARG A 141 15.79 6.23 0.79
N GLN A 142 16.07 6.75 -0.39
CA GLN A 142 15.67 6.20 -1.68
C GLN A 142 16.94 5.82 -2.44
N THR A 143 17.08 4.55 -2.82
CA THR A 143 18.23 4.07 -3.58
C THR A 143 17.78 3.30 -4.81
N VAL A 144 18.34 3.60 -5.97
CA VAL A 144 17.99 2.98 -7.24
C VAL A 144 19.23 2.45 -7.93
N TRP A 145 19.16 1.23 -8.41
CA TRP A 145 20.16 0.58 -9.27
C TRP A 145 19.53 0.23 -10.62
N ARG A 146 20.29 0.35 -11.67
CA ARG A 146 19.93 -0.20 -12.98
C ARG A 146 20.40 -1.65 -13.04
N VAL A 147 19.50 -2.57 -13.38
CA VAL A 147 19.88 -3.98 -13.55
C VAL A 147 20.72 -4.13 -14.82
N PRO A 148 21.91 -4.76 -14.75
CA PRO A 148 22.73 -4.99 -15.93
C PRO A 148 21.97 -5.79 -17.00
N SER A 149 22.12 -5.39 -18.26
CA SER A 149 21.57 -6.15 -19.39
C SER A 149 22.18 -7.56 -19.47
N GLY A 150 21.43 -8.53 -20.02
CA GLY A 150 21.88 -9.91 -20.16
C GLY A 150 21.29 -10.84 -19.10
N ALA A 151 22.12 -11.67 -18.45
CA ALA A 151 21.66 -12.77 -17.59
C ALA A 151 20.83 -12.31 -16.37
N ALA A 152 21.24 -11.23 -15.69
CA ALA A 152 20.51 -10.70 -14.53
C ALA A 152 19.09 -10.22 -14.91
N THR A 153 18.98 -9.43 -15.99
CA THR A 153 17.67 -8.98 -16.51
C THR A 153 16.81 -10.15 -16.96
N ALA A 154 17.38 -11.14 -17.66
CA ALA A 154 16.65 -12.32 -18.11
C ALA A 154 16.14 -13.16 -16.93
N SER A 155 16.99 -13.43 -15.93
CA SER A 155 16.64 -14.19 -14.74
C SER A 155 15.48 -13.55 -13.96
N LEU A 156 15.56 -12.24 -13.69
CA LEU A 156 14.47 -11.52 -13.01
C LEU A 156 13.18 -11.50 -13.84
N ALA A 157 13.28 -11.21 -15.13
CA ALA A 157 12.10 -11.17 -15.99
C ALA A 157 11.40 -12.53 -16.11
N ASP A 158 12.17 -13.63 -16.17
CA ASP A 158 11.62 -14.99 -16.24
C ASP A 158 10.96 -15.41 -14.94
N GLU A 159 11.58 -15.12 -13.80
CA GLU A 159 11.02 -15.44 -12.49
C GLU A 159 9.74 -14.64 -12.22
N LEU A 160 9.75 -13.33 -12.48
CA LEU A 160 8.58 -12.49 -12.29
C LEU A 160 7.45 -12.85 -13.26
N ALA A 161 7.74 -13.20 -14.52
CA ALA A 161 6.72 -13.61 -15.47
C ALA A 161 6.07 -14.96 -15.14
N GLY A 162 6.77 -15.82 -14.43
CA GLY A 162 6.30 -17.15 -14.01
C GLY A 162 5.48 -17.18 -12.72
N SER A 163 5.26 -16.03 -12.06
CA SER A 163 4.57 -15.96 -10.77
C SER A 163 3.28 -15.14 -10.84
N ASP A 164 2.37 -15.41 -9.92
CA ASP A 164 1.20 -14.56 -9.63
C ASP A 164 1.63 -13.36 -8.80
N HIS A 165 0.92 -12.24 -8.99
CA HIS A 165 1.21 -10.98 -8.32
C HIS A 165 -0.02 -10.45 -7.61
N TYR A 166 0.19 -9.81 -6.46
CA TYR A 166 -0.87 -9.25 -5.63
C TYR A 166 -0.63 -7.75 -5.44
N ILE A 167 -1.65 -6.93 -5.67
CA ILE A 167 -1.55 -5.48 -5.49
C ILE A 167 -1.43 -5.19 -4.00
N ALA A 168 -0.30 -4.65 -3.56
CA ALA A 168 -0.11 -4.17 -2.19
C ALA A 168 -0.60 -2.71 -2.03
N ASP A 169 -0.25 -1.84 -2.98
CA ASP A 169 -0.71 -0.45 -3.00
C ASP A 169 -0.98 0.02 -4.42
N GLY A 170 -2.09 0.73 -4.60
CA GLY A 170 -2.47 1.32 -5.88
C GLY A 170 -3.68 0.71 -6.57
N HIS A 171 -4.58 0.02 -5.87
CA HIS A 171 -5.82 -0.54 -6.44
C HIS A 171 -6.60 0.46 -7.27
N HIS A 172 -6.80 1.69 -6.75
CA HIS A 172 -7.51 2.75 -7.49
C HIS A 172 -6.73 3.23 -8.73
N ARG A 173 -5.37 3.27 -8.66
CA ARG A 173 -4.51 3.61 -9.82
C ARG A 173 -4.61 2.57 -10.92
N VAL A 174 -4.57 1.29 -10.56
CA VAL A 174 -4.78 0.18 -11.51
C VAL A 174 -6.15 0.30 -12.14
N ALA A 175 -7.22 0.46 -11.37
CA ALA A 175 -8.58 0.60 -11.89
C ALA A 175 -8.71 1.80 -12.84
N ALA A 176 -8.09 2.94 -12.52
CA ALA A 176 -8.09 4.12 -13.38
C ALA A 176 -7.31 3.87 -14.69
N THR A 177 -6.13 3.22 -14.61
CA THR A 177 -5.36 2.85 -15.82
C THR A 177 -6.15 1.91 -16.71
N LEU A 178 -6.82 0.89 -16.15
CA LEU A 178 -7.68 -0.03 -16.92
C LEU A 178 -8.87 0.69 -17.56
N ALA A 179 -9.48 1.64 -16.86
CA ALA A 179 -10.57 2.45 -17.42
C ALA A 179 -10.08 3.34 -18.57
N ALA A 180 -8.94 4.00 -18.41
CA ALA A 180 -8.33 4.81 -19.47
C ALA A 180 -7.92 3.96 -20.69
N TRP A 181 -7.33 2.79 -20.46
CA TRP A 181 -6.95 1.83 -21.49
C TRP A 181 -8.14 1.37 -22.35
N ARG A 182 -9.27 1.01 -21.70
CA ARG A 182 -10.50 0.67 -22.42
C ARG A 182 -11.02 1.81 -23.29
N ARG A 183 -11.01 3.06 -22.75
CA ARG A 183 -11.41 4.25 -23.51
C ARG A 183 -10.50 4.54 -24.71
N ALA A 184 -9.22 4.19 -24.61
CA ALA A 184 -8.24 4.35 -25.69
C ALA A 184 -8.31 3.23 -26.75
N GLY A 185 -9.25 2.30 -26.68
CA GLY A 185 -9.39 1.20 -27.65
C GLY A 185 -8.44 0.04 -27.40
N GLU A 186 -8.05 -0.16 -26.14
CA GLU A 186 -7.30 -1.34 -25.67
C GLU A 186 -5.94 -1.56 -26.36
N PRO A 187 -5.05 -0.55 -26.41
CA PRO A 187 -3.76 -0.68 -27.09
C PRO A 187 -2.93 -1.84 -26.49
N ALA A 188 -2.38 -2.69 -27.35
CA ALA A 188 -1.73 -3.94 -26.98
C ALA A 188 -0.40 -3.77 -26.22
N ASP A 189 0.25 -2.62 -26.36
CA ASP A 189 1.53 -2.26 -25.75
C ASP A 189 1.38 -1.53 -24.40
N ALA A 190 0.15 -1.23 -24.00
CA ALA A 190 -0.12 -0.56 -22.73
C ALA A 190 0.40 -1.34 -21.53
N GLY A 191 0.91 -0.61 -20.54
CA GLY A 191 1.44 -1.19 -19.33
C GLY A 191 1.34 -0.26 -18.14
N VAL A 192 1.60 -0.79 -16.95
CA VAL A 192 1.61 -0.09 -15.66
C VAL A 192 3.01 -0.14 -15.09
N LEU A 193 3.56 0.99 -14.67
CA LEU A 193 4.82 1.00 -13.94
C LEU A 193 4.58 0.46 -12.53
N CYS A 194 5.28 -0.63 -12.21
CA CYS A 194 5.14 -1.32 -10.94
C CYS A 194 6.50 -1.45 -10.26
N VAL A 195 6.49 -1.55 -8.94
CA VAL A 195 7.57 -2.10 -8.15
C VAL A 195 7.09 -3.40 -7.53
N ILE A 196 7.79 -4.51 -7.80
CA ILE A 196 7.42 -5.85 -7.35
C ILE A 196 8.35 -6.24 -6.20
N HIS A 197 7.76 -6.50 -5.04
CA HIS A 197 8.45 -6.92 -3.82
C HIS A 197 8.23 -8.41 -3.55
N PRO A 198 9.16 -9.08 -2.85
CA PRO A 198 8.88 -10.41 -2.35
C PRO A 198 7.74 -10.37 -1.34
N MET A 199 7.02 -11.48 -1.18
CA MET A 199 6.02 -11.64 -0.12
C MET A 199 6.68 -11.39 1.24
N GLY A 200 6.11 -10.50 2.06
CA GLY A 200 6.74 -10.03 3.30
C GLY A 200 7.80 -8.93 3.13
N GLY A 201 8.12 -8.50 1.90
CA GLY A 201 9.08 -7.41 1.61
C GLY A 201 8.55 -5.99 1.91
N LEU A 202 7.30 -5.89 2.29
CA LEU A 202 6.67 -4.67 2.81
C LEU A 202 6.10 -4.95 4.20
N ARG A 203 6.15 -3.96 5.09
CA ARG A 203 5.47 -4.04 6.39
C ARG A 203 3.97 -3.90 6.17
N LEU A 204 3.20 -4.87 6.62
CA LEU A 204 1.75 -4.81 6.62
C LEU A 204 1.25 -4.35 8.00
N SER A 205 0.40 -3.34 8.00
CA SER A 205 -0.24 -2.77 9.18
C SER A 205 -1.75 -2.62 8.97
N ALA A 206 -2.52 -2.44 10.03
CA ALA A 206 -3.95 -2.22 9.95
C ALA A 206 -4.30 -0.74 10.08
N PHE A 207 -5.46 -0.37 9.56
CA PHE A 207 -6.10 0.89 9.91
C PHE A 207 -6.85 0.72 11.23
N HIS A 208 -6.68 1.63 12.17
CA HIS A 208 -7.44 1.65 13.43
C HIS A 208 -8.80 2.35 13.25
N ARG A 209 -9.71 2.17 14.20
CA ARG A 209 -11.04 2.79 14.21
C ARG A 209 -11.19 3.63 15.47
N ARG A 210 -11.36 4.94 15.29
CA ARG A 210 -11.61 5.86 16.39
C ARG A 210 -13.04 6.37 16.30
N VAL A 211 -13.80 6.21 17.36
CA VAL A 211 -15.13 6.78 17.50
C VAL A 211 -14.98 8.19 18.07
N ILE A 212 -15.49 9.20 17.36
CA ILE A 212 -15.33 10.61 17.68
C ILE A 212 -16.45 11.08 18.61
N GLY A 213 -16.08 11.79 19.66
CA GLY A 213 -17.02 12.33 20.64
C GLY A 213 -17.34 11.37 21.78
N PRO A 214 -18.14 11.79 22.75
CA PRO A 214 -18.31 11.06 24.00
C PRO A 214 -18.98 9.69 23.76
N VAL A 215 -18.35 8.64 24.29
CA VAL A 215 -18.84 7.27 24.32
C VAL A 215 -18.90 6.84 25.78
N ASP A 216 -20.08 6.49 26.26
CA ASP A 216 -20.24 5.93 27.62
C ASP A 216 -19.72 4.49 27.62
N LEU A 217 -18.73 4.24 28.48
CA LEU A 217 -18.09 2.93 28.61
C LEU A 217 -19.06 1.83 29.07
N GLY A 218 -20.01 2.14 29.96
CA GLY A 218 -20.98 1.15 30.45
C GLY A 218 -21.79 0.52 29.32
N PRO A 219 -22.59 1.31 28.55
CA PRO A 219 -23.31 0.83 27.39
C PRO A 219 -22.43 0.18 26.31
N LEU A 220 -21.18 0.66 26.12
CA LEU A 220 -20.23 0.04 25.18
C LEU A 220 -19.84 -1.38 25.66
N LEU A 221 -19.56 -1.58 26.93
CA LEU A 221 -19.28 -2.90 27.48
C LEU A 221 -20.48 -3.84 27.38
N ASP A 222 -21.70 -3.33 27.61
CA ASP A 222 -22.93 -4.11 27.44
C ASP A 222 -23.14 -4.52 25.98
N LEU A 223 -22.79 -3.65 25.03
CA LEU A 223 -22.82 -3.97 23.59
C LEU A 223 -21.80 -5.05 23.21
N LEU A 224 -20.61 -5.04 23.83
CA LEU A 224 -19.53 -6.01 23.56
C LEU A 224 -19.82 -7.38 24.20
N ALA A 225 -20.42 -7.43 25.39
CA ALA A 225 -20.55 -8.61 26.21
C ALA A 225 -21.17 -9.86 25.52
N PRO A 226 -22.14 -9.75 24.58
CA PRO A 226 -22.69 -10.94 23.92
C PRO A 226 -21.71 -11.67 23.01
N ALA A 227 -20.72 -10.98 22.45
CA ALA A 227 -19.81 -11.52 21.44
C ALA A 227 -18.34 -11.56 21.91
N PHE A 228 -17.98 -10.76 22.93
CA PHE A 228 -16.59 -10.56 23.33
C PHE A 228 -16.40 -10.64 24.84
N GLY A 229 -15.28 -11.23 25.25
CA GLY A 229 -14.71 -11.04 26.58
C GLY A 229 -13.88 -9.76 26.59
N VAL A 230 -14.07 -8.93 27.61
CA VAL A 230 -13.31 -7.67 27.78
C VAL A 230 -12.53 -7.75 29.09
N THR A 231 -11.20 -7.58 28.99
CA THR A 231 -10.31 -7.61 30.15
C THR A 231 -9.41 -6.38 30.18
N HIS A 232 -9.08 -5.87 31.37
CA HIS A 232 -8.20 -4.71 31.47
C HIS A 232 -6.78 -5.07 31.03
N ALA A 233 -6.18 -4.23 30.18
CA ALA A 233 -4.79 -4.34 29.73
C ALA A 233 -3.93 -3.24 30.38
N ALA A 234 -2.74 -3.60 30.88
CA ALA A 234 -1.82 -2.65 31.54
C ALA A 234 -1.09 -1.73 30.53
N THR A 235 -0.94 -2.18 29.29
CA THR A 235 -0.25 -1.45 28.20
C THR A 235 -1.06 -1.58 26.93
N PRO A 236 -0.82 -0.71 25.91
CA PRO A 236 -1.44 -0.88 24.59
C PRO A 236 -1.13 -2.29 24.06
N PRO A 237 -2.12 -3.18 23.93
CA PRO A 237 -1.86 -4.49 23.39
C PRO A 237 -1.67 -4.38 21.88
N PRO A 238 -0.66 -5.03 21.25
CA PRO A 238 -0.79 -5.41 19.86
C PRO A 238 -1.85 -6.54 19.85
N PRO A 239 -3.06 -6.30 19.31
CA PRO A 239 -4.09 -7.33 19.33
C PRO A 239 -3.60 -8.52 18.49
N PRO A 240 -3.74 -9.77 18.97
CA PRO A 240 -3.57 -10.92 18.12
C PRO A 240 -4.70 -10.96 17.08
N PRO A 241 -4.51 -11.63 15.93
CA PRO A 241 -5.57 -11.82 14.94
C PRO A 241 -6.85 -12.37 15.61
N GLY A 242 -8.01 -11.81 15.24
CA GLY A 242 -9.30 -12.18 15.83
C GLY A 242 -9.69 -11.39 17.08
N SER A 243 -8.86 -10.45 17.53
CA SER A 243 -9.15 -9.62 18.71
C SER A 243 -8.84 -8.15 18.45
N PHE A 244 -9.24 -7.28 19.39
CA PHE A 244 -9.03 -5.83 19.31
C PHE A 244 -8.40 -5.32 20.60
N GLY A 245 -7.60 -4.24 20.47
CA GLY A 245 -7.35 -3.37 21.62
C GLY A 245 -8.44 -2.30 21.68
N LEU A 246 -8.98 -2.02 22.85
CA LEU A 246 -9.91 -0.91 23.10
C LEU A 246 -9.27 0.07 24.08
N TYR A 247 -9.22 1.34 23.69
CA TYR A 247 -8.91 2.45 24.60
C TYR A 247 -10.18 3.25 24.89
N ALA A 248 -10.53 3.34 26.15
CA ALA A 248 -11.68 4.09 26.66
C ALA A 248 -11.41 4.57 28.08
N ASP A 249 -11.89 5.74 28.47
CA ASP A 249 -11.70 6.33 29.80
C ASP A 249 -10.25 6.30 30.30
N SER A 250 -9.31 6.69 29.42
CA SER A 250 -7.86 6.68 29.69
C SER A 250 -7.29 5.32 30.10
N ARG A 251 -7.91 4.22 29.67
CA ARG A 251 -7.51 2.84 29.97
C ARG A 251 -7.54 1.96 28.72
N TRP A 252 -6.67 0.94 28.75
CA TRP A 252 -6.64 -0.10 27.72
C TRP A 252 -7.38 -1.35 28.15
N TYR A 253 -8.03 -2.00 27.18
CA TYR A 253 -8.71 -3.26 27.33
C TYR A 253 -8.36 -4.19 26.16
N ASP A 254 -8.21 -5.49 26.46
CA ASP A 254 -8.21 -6.57 25.48
C ASP A 254 -9.65 -6.99 25.21
N VAL A 255 -10.05 -6.98 23.95
CA VAL A 255 -11.38 -7.42 23.49
C VAL A 255 -11.21 -8.67 22.65
N THR A 256 -11.60 -9.82 23.21
CA THR A 256 -11.39 -11.13 22.59
C THR A 256 -12.72 -11.79 22.28
N PRO A 257 -12.96 -12.31 21.06
CA PRO A 257 -14.17 -13.02 20.72
C PRO A 257 -14.41 -14.22 21.65
N LEU A 258 -15.64 -14.40 22.10
CA LEU A 258 -16.04 -15.57 22.92
C LEU A 258 -16.08 -16.86 22.10
N HIS A 259 -16.26 -16.73 20.78
CA HIS A 259 -16.30 -17.85 19.83
C HIS A 259 -15.42 -17.53 18.62
N ALA A 260 -14.87 -18.57 18.00
CA ALA A 260 -14.11 -18.39 16.76
C ALA A 260 -15.00 -17.68 15.71
N ALA A 261 -14.61 -16.47 15.34
CA ALA A 261 -15.31 -15.69 14.33
C ALA A 261 -14.77 -16.03 12.93
N ALA A 262 -15.69 -16.24 11.98
CA ALA A 262 -15.31 -16.32 10.58
C ALA A 262 -15.26 -14.90 9.99
N GLY A 263 -14.24 -14.62 9.17
CA GLY A 263 -14.09 -13.35 8.46
C GLY A 263 -12.94 -12.48 8.96
N LEU A 264 -12.95 -11.24 8.54
CA LEU A 264 -11.92 -10.26 8.89
C LEU A 264 -12.29 -9.52 10.18
N ASP A 265 -11.29 -9.25 11.03
CA ASP A 265 -11.47 -8.51 12.29
C ASP A 265 -12.19 -7.17 12.09
N VAL A 266 -11.86 -6.46 11.01
CA VAL A 266 -12.51 -5.19 10.66
C VAL A 266 -13.99 -5.35 10.35
N GLN A 267 -14.41 -6.45 9.73
CA GLN A 267 -15.82 -6.73 9.44
C GLN A 267 -16.57 -7.10 10.72
N LEU A 268 -15.92 -7.89 11.58
CA LEU A 268 -16.47 -8.26 12.88
C LEU A 268 -16.68 -7.03 13.77
N LEU A 269 -15.66 -6.17 13.87
CA LEU A 269 -15.76 -4.91 14.60
C LEU A 269 -16.86 -4.00 14.03
N GLN A 270 -16.92 -3.88 12.70
CA GLN A 270 -17.93 -3.06 12.05
C GLN A 270 -19.35 -3.53 12.38
N ALA A 271 -19.65 -4.81 12.12
CA ALA A 271 -20.99 -5.36 12.25
C ALA A 271 -21.47 -5.51 13.71
N GLN A 272 -20.55 -5.84 14.63
CA GLN A 272 -20.92 -6.12 16.02
C GLN A 272 -20.85 -4.90 16.94
N VAL A 273 -20.14 -3.84 16.52
CA VAL A 273 -19.89 -2.69 17.39
C VAL A 273 -20.18 -1.37 16.69
N LEU A 274 -19.45 -1.04 15.61
CA LEU A 274 -19.46 0.29 15.05
C LEU A 274 -20.82 0.67 14.41
N ASP A 275 -21.51 -0.29 13.79
CA ASP A 275 -22.85 -0.06 13.21
C ASP A 275 -23.94 0.23 14.26
N HIS A 276 -23.65 -0.05 15.53
CA HIS A 276 -24.54 0.19 16.67
C HIS A 276 -24.23 1.49 17.42
N LEU A 277 -23.17 2.18 17.05
CA LEU A 277 -22.79 3.45 17.65
C LEU A 277 -23.27 4.63 16.79
N PRO A 278 -23.93 5.64 17.41
CA PRO A 278 -24.43 6.80 16.65
C PRO A 278 -23.34 7.80 16.26
N GLN A 279 -22.14 7.66 16.81
CA GLN A 279 -21.04 8.58 16.60
C GLN A 279 -20.34 8.35 15.25
N THR A 280 -19.64 9.37 14.78
CA THR A 280 -18.78 9.27 13.59
C THR A 280 -17.55 8.43 13.88
N VAL A 281 -17.22 7.53 12.95
CA VAL A 281 -16.01 6.70 13.02
C VAL A 281 -14.92 7.28 12.10
N GLU A 282 -13.80 7.64 12.70
CA GLU A 282 -12.57 8.00 11.99
C GLU A 282 -11.78 6.73 11.67
N ILE A 283 -11.38 6.54 10.40
CA ILE A 283 -10.48 5.46 10.00
C ILE A 283 -9.05 6.01 10.03
N ALA A 284 -8.31 5.66 11.08
CA ALA A 284 -6.96 6.16 11.29
C ALA A 284 -5.91 5.23 10.63
N PRO A 285 -5.04 5.78 9.74
CA PRO A 285 -3.94 5.00 9.16
C PRO A 285 -2.99 4.50 10.26
N ALA A 286 -2.42 3.29 10.07
CA ALA A 286 -1.45 2.70 11.00
C ALA A 286 -0.19 3.56 11.22
N LYS A 287 0.13 4.46 10.30
CA LYS A 287 1.21 5.45 10.46
C LYS A 287 0.93 6.51 11.53
N THR A 288 -0.33 6.71 11.92
CA THR A 288 -0.70 7.64 12.98
C THR A 288 -0.31 7.00 14.32
N PRO A 289 0.55 7.66 15.12
CA PRO A 289 0.96 7.10 16.40
C PRO A 289 -0.25 6.85 17.31
N VAL A 290 -0.28 5.69 17.96
CA VAL A 290 -1.37 5.31 18.87
C VAL A 290 -1.53 6.33 20.00
N ASP A 291 -0.41 6.88 20.53
CA ASP A 291 -0.43 7.93 21.55
C ASP A 291 -1.08 9.25 21.07
N GLU A 292 -1.06 9.52 19.79
CA GLU A 292 -1.79 10.66 19.23
C GLU A 292 -3.29 10.36 19.20
N LEU A 293 -3.68 9.15 18.81
CA LEU A 293 -5.07 8.74 18.77
C LEU A 293 -5.71 8.68 20.18
N THR A 294 -4.98 8.15 21.17
CA THR A 294 -5.45 8.13 22.57
C THR A 294 -5.62 9.55 23.13
N ARG A 295 -4.66 10.47 22.86
CA ARG A 295 -4.82 11.88 23.28
C ARG A 295 -6.05 12.54 22.66
N ARG A 296 -6.40 12.20 21.41
CA ARG A 296 -7.63 12.68 20.78
C ARG A 296 -8.88 12.12 21.46
N CYS A 297 -8.86 10.83 21.86
CA CYS A 297 -9.94 10.21 22.62
C CYS A 297 -10.12 10.88 24.00
N ASP A 298 -9.02 11.15 24.71
CA ASP A 298 -9.07 11.83 26.00
C ASP A 298 -9.62 13.27 25.88
N ALA A 299 -9.39 13.93 24.74
CA ALA A 299 -9.83 15.31 24.51
C ALA A 299 -11.33 15.42 24.20
N ASP A 300 -11.92 14.42 23.54
CA ASP A 300 -13.33 14.48 23.11
C ASP A 300 -14.23 13.39 23.75
N GLY A 301 -13.67 12.55 24.63
CA GLY A 301 -14.39 11.45 25.27
C GLY A 301 -14.65 10.27 24.31
N GLY A 302 -13.96 10.22 23.18
CA GLY A 302 -14.08 9.13 22.21
C GLY A 302 -13.36 7.85 22.64
N VAL A 303 -13.45 6.81 21.81
CA VAL A 303 -12.76 5.54 22.03
C VAL A 303 -11.97 5.14 20.79
N LEU A 304 -10.93 4.33 21.00
CA LEU A 304 -10.08 3.81 19.93
C LEU A 304 -10.09 2.28 19.92
N PHE A 305 -10.42 1.70 18.77
CA PHE A 305 -10.20 0.28 18.51
C PHE A 305 -8.93 0.10 17.68
N THR A 306 -7.94 -0.61 18.22
CA THR A 306 -6.76 -1.03 17.48
C THR A 306 -6.95 -2.43 16.92
N LEU A 307 -6.54 -2.63 15.66
CA LEU A 307 -6.70 -3.91 14.95
C LEU A 307 -5.33 -4.47 14.58
N ALA A 308 -5.24 -5.79 14.47
CA ALA A 308 -4.14 -6.47 13.79
C ALA A 308 -4.30 -6.39 12.27
N PRO A 309 -3.22 -6.37 11.49
CA PRO A 309 -3.31 -6.58 10.06
C PRO A 309 -3.74 -8.03 9.78
N PRO A 310 -4.55 -8.27 8.72
CA PRO A 310 -4.86 -9.62 8.32
C PRO A 310 -3.58 -10.35 7.89
N PRO A 311 -3.46 -11.67 8.11
CA PRO A 311 -2.35 -12.46 7.57
C PRO A 311 -2.23 -12.32 6.05
N LEU A 312 -1.00 -12.33 5.52
CA LEU A 312 -0.76 -12.25 4.06
C LEU A 312 -1.44 -13.39 3.30
N GLU A 313 -1.54 -14.57 3.92
CA GLU A 313 -2.25 -15.73 3.36
C GLU A 313 -3.76 -15.48 3.20
N THR A 314 -4.35 -14.69 4.10
CA THR A 314 -5.75 -14.28 3.96
C THR A 314 -5.92 -13.33 2.77
N LEU A 315 -4.98 -12.40 2.57
CA LEU A 315 -4.97 -11.47 1.45
C LEU A 315 -4.88 -12.24 0.12
N THR A 316 -3.91 -13.14 -0.02
CA THR A 316 -3.71 -13.92 -1.25
C THR A 316 -4.90 -14.82 -1.53
N ARG A 317 -5.41 -15.53 -0.53
CA ARG A 317 -6.60 -16.39 -0.67
C ARG A 317 -7.83 -15.62 -1.17
N LEU A 318 -8.11 -14.43 -0.62
CA LEU A 318 -9.22 -13.60 -1.07
C LEU A 318 -9.01 -13.10 -2.51
N ALA A 319 -7.80 -12.63 -2.81
CA ALA A 319 -7.45 -12.19 -4.16
C ALA A 319 -7.57 -13.33 -5.19
N ASP A 320 -7.16 -14.56 -4.84
CA ASP A 320 -7.29 -15.76 -5.68
C ASP A 320 -8.73 -16.17 -5.89
N ALA A 321 -9.58 -15.98 -4.88
CA ALA A 321 -11.02 -16.22 -4.98
C ALA A 321 -11.78 -15.07 -5.67
N HIS A 322 -11.10 -14.01 -6.12
CA HIS A 322 -11.71 -12.78 -6.63
C HIS A 322 -12.64 -12.08 -5.61
N GLU A 323 -12.38 -12.31 -4.34
CA GLU A 323 -13.04 -11.64 -3.24
C GLU A 323 -12.27 -10.39 -2.81
N VAL A 324 -12.97 -9.42 -2.24
CA VAL A 324 -12.38 -8.17 -1.81
C VAL A 324 -12.60 -7.90 -0.33
N MET A 325 -11.61 -7.29 0.29
CA MET A 325 -11.70 -6.75 1.64
C MET A 325 -12.43 -5.40 1.63
N PRO A 326 -13.05 -5.00 2.74
CA PRO A 326 -13.50 -3.63 2.91
C PRO A 326 -12.35 -2.63 2.66
N PRO A 327 -12.66 -1.42 2.17
CA PRO A 327 -11.65 -0.38 2.03
C PRO A 327 -10.94 -0.09 3.36
N LYS A 328 -9.65 0.26 3.28
CA LYS A 328 -8.87 0.62 4.49
C LYS A 328 -8.78 -0.53 5.51
N THR A 329 -8.52 -1.74 5.03
CA THR A 329 -8.22 -2.93 5.83
C THR A 329 -6.72 -3.13 5.96
N THR A 330 -5.95 -2.93 4.89
CA THR A 330 -4.51 -3.17 4.79
C THR A 330 -3.75 -1.86 4.54
N TYR A 331 -2.60 -1.70 5.21
CA TYR A 331 -1.70 -0.58 5.01
C TYR A 331 -0.27 -1.09 4.85
N PHE A 332 0.24 -1.03 3.62
CA PHE A 332 1.60 -1.47 3.30
C PHE A 332 2.60 -0.30 3.34
N GLU A 333 3.76 -0.55 3.95
CA GLU A 333 4.86 0.40 4.07
C GLU A 333 6.22 -0.22 3.72
N PRO A 334 7.16 0.59 3.19
CA PRO A 334 6.97 1.95 2.74
C PRO A 334 6.20 2.02 1.42
N LYS A 335 5.48 3.12 1.18
CA LYS A 335 4.86 3.36 -0.12
C LYS A 335 5.89 3.89 -1.11
N PRO A 336 5.88 3.45 -2.39
CA PRO A 336 6.80 3.97 -3.39
C PRO A 336 6.57 5.47 -3.61
N CYS A 337 7.66 6.22 -3.82
CA CYS A 337 7.57 7.64 -4.12
C CYS A 337 7.21 7.89 -5.58
N ALA A 338 6.51 8.99 -5.83
CA ALA A 338 6.27 9.51 -7.18
C ALA A 338 7.45 10.38 -7.66
N GLY A 339 7.65 10.48 -8.97
CA GLY A 339 8.64 11.37 -9.57
C GLY A 339 10.06 10.81 -9.68
N ILE A 340 10.31 9.57 -9.27
CA ILE A 340 11.62 8.92 -9.49
C ILE A 340 11.73 8.43 -10.94
N PHE A 341 10.68 7.82 -11.45
CA PHE A 341 10.62 7.23 -12.78
C PHE A 341 9.50 7.87 -13.60
N LEU A 342 9.80 8.21 -14.85
CA LEU A 342 8.81 8.59 -15.86
C LEU A 342 8.96 7.67 -17.07
N ARG A 343 7.89 7.51 -17.82
CA ARG A 343 7.96 7.00 -19.19
C ARG A 343 8.34 8.12 -20.15
N PRO A 344 9.10 7.82 -21.21
CA PRO A 344 9.37 8.79 -22.26
C PRO A 344 8.10 9.32 -22.92
#